data_0ca3e91c5730924a85dd1f3554d996ac
#
_entry.id   0ca3e91c5730924a85dd1f3554d996ac
#
_cell.length_a   1.000
_cell.length_b   1.000
_cell.length_c   1.000
_cell.angle_alpha   90.00
_cell.angle_beta   90.00
_cell.angle_gamma   90.00
#
_symmetry.space_group_name_H-M   'P 1'
#
loop_
_entity.id
_entity.type
_entity.pdbx_description
1 polymer ?
#
loop_
_entity_poly.entity_id
_entity_poly.type
_entity_poly.pdbx_seq_one_letter_code
_entity_poly.pdbx_strand_id
1 'polypeptide(L)'
;MKLKNTLTEYGAISKIFHWISAAVLIIQVPLGMYLVDMDFSEERLTIENIHVAVGISIFYLTILRLIYKTFNPTPNLNNSIFTGQRIIAKLNHVFLYISILMITISGALKKLYNGEELNMFFFNLEIQDNFNLAEIFYEIHILGNYTLIVLLSLIHISEPTRPLHI
;
A
#
# COMPACT_ATOMS: atom_id res chain seq x y z
N MET A 1 -10.74 22.04 13.09
CA MET A 1 -10.70 20.95 12.09
C MET A 1 -11.53 19.79 12.61
N LYS A 2 -12.51 19.27 11.84
CA LYS A 2 -13.35 18.15 12.28
C LYS A 2 -12.53 16.85 12.24
N LEU A 3 -12.71 15.98 13.24
CA LEU A 3 -12.00 14.69 13.31
C LEU A 3 -12.54 13.69 12.26
N LYS A 4 -13.87 13.59 12.15
CA LYS A 4 -14.54 12.67 11.21
C LYS A 4 -14.87 13.37 9.89
N ASN A 5 -15.05 12.55 8.84
CA ASN A 5 -15.49 13.03 7.53
C ASN A 5 -16.91 13.62 7.61
N THR A 6 -17.17 14.56 6.72
CA THR A 6 -18.50 15.09 6.43
C THR A 6 -18.85 14.86 4.95
N LEU A 7 -20.05 15.22 4.52
CA LEU A 7 -20.41 15.13 3.10
C LEU A 7 -19.70 16.16 2.23
N THR A 8 -19.04 17.16 2.84
CA THR A 8 -18.37 18.27 2.13
C THR A 8 -16.85 18.23 2.23
N GLU A 9 -16.28 17.61 3.29
CA GLU A 9 -14.83 17.63 3.55
C GLU A 9 -14.33 16.38 4.26
N TYR A 10 -13.08 16.02 4.01
CA TYR A 10 -12.38 14.97 4.75
C TYR A 10 -11.95 15.46 6.12
N GLY A 11 -12.19 14.65 7.15
CA GLY A 11 -11.74 14.90 8.52
C GLY A 11 -10.23 14.67 8.69
N ALA A 12 -9.73 15.10 9.85
CA ALA A 12 -8.32 14.97 10.21
C ALA A 12 -7.82 13.52 10.15
N ILE A 13 -8.62 12.57 10.64
CA ILE A 13 -8.24 11.14 10.66
C ILE A 13 -7.99 10.62 9.25
N SER A 14 -8.86 10.92 8.28
CA SER A 14 -8.66 10.51 6.88
C SER A 14 -7.38 11.11 6.28
N LYS A 15 -7.11 12.39 6.58
CA LYS A 15 -5.91 13.08 6.11
C LYS A 15 -4.65 12.47 6.71
N ILE A 16 -4.63 12.18 8.01
CA ILE A 16 -3.51 11.53 8.70
C ILE A 16 -3.23 10.15 8.11
N PHE A 17 -4.25 9.30 7.97
CA PHE A 17 -4.11 7.99 7.32
C PHE A 17 -3.52 8.11 5.91
N HIS A 18 -3.98 9.10 5.14
CA HIS A 18 -3.47 9.32 3.79
C HIS A 18 -1.99 9.68 3.80
N TRP A 19 -1.60 10.69 4.57
CA TRP A 19 -0.23 11.19 4.57
C TRP A 19 0.77 10.21 5.17
N ILE A 20 0.40 9.47 6.23
CA ILE A 20 1.25 8.41 6.77
C ILE A 20 1.43 7.31 5.72
N SER A 21 0.34 6.85 5.07
CA SER A 21 0.45 5.82 4.02
C SER A 21 1.33 6.28 2.86
N ALA A 22 1.18 7.53 2.41
CA ALA A 22 1.97 8.07 1.31
C ALA A 22 3.45 8.17 1.68
N ALA A 23 3.78 8.71 2.86
CA ALA A 23 5.16 8.85 3.33
C ALA A 23 5.86 7.49 3.46
N VAL A 24 5.17 6.49 4.04
CA VAL A 24 5.74 5.16 4.20
C VAL A 24 5.94 4.47 2.85
N LEU A 25 4.99 4.58 1.91
CA LEU A 25 5.11 3.99 0.57
C LEU A 25 6.23 4.63 -0.26
N ILE A 26 6.43 5.95 -0.14
CA ILE A 26 7.53 6.67 -0.82
C ILE A 26 8.91 6.14 -0.38
N ILE A 27 9.04 5.66 0.84
CA ILE A 27 10.28 5.06 1.35
C ILE A 27 10.33 3.56 1.01
N GLN A 28 9.23 2.84 1.20
CA GLN A 28 9.16 1.39 1.10
C GLN A 28 9.41 0.86 -0.33
N VAL A 29 8.87 1.55 -1.35
CA VAL A 29 9.02 1.13 -2.75
C VAL A 29 10.48 1.23 -3.21
N PRO A 30 11.19 2.37 -3.05
CA PRO A 30 12.62 2.43 -3.37
C PRO A 30 13.47 1.47 -2.53
N LEU A 31 13.15 1.27 -1.25
CA LEU A 31 13.86 0.32 -0.39
C LEU A 31 13.74 -1.12 -0.93
N GLY A 32 12.55 -1.50 -1.39
CA GLY A 32 12.33 -2.81 -2.03
C GLY A 32 13.11 -2.94 -3.35
N MET A 33 13.15 -1.90 -4.17
CA MET A 33 13.95 -1.90 -5.41
C MET A 33 15.45 -2.02 -5.11
N TYR A 34 15.93 -1.31 -4.10
CA TYR A 34 17.33 -1.42 -3.66
C TYR A 34 17.71 -2.84 -3.22
N LEU A 35 16.81 -3.53 -2.52
CA LEU A 35 17.03 -4.93 -2.08
C LEU A 35 17.17 -5.91 -3.25
N VAL A 36 16.54 -5.66 -4.40
CA VAL A 36 16.65 -6.54 -5.58
C VAL A 36 18.09 -6.56 -6.11
N ASP A 37 18.78 -5.44 -6.07
CA ASP A 37 20.12 -5.27 -6.62
C ASP A 37 21.24 -5.58 -5.60
N MET A 38 20.89 -5.86 -4.33
CA MET A 38 21.89 -6.16 -3.30
C MET A 38 22.36 -7.62 -3.36
N ASP A 39 23.68 -7.82 -3.28
CA ASP A 39 24.27 -9.13 -3.01
C ASP A 39 23.92 -9.64 -1.61
N PHE A 40 23.96 -10.96 -1.43
CA PHE A 40 23.69 -11.57 -0.14
C PHE A 40 24.76 -11.17 0.89
N SER A 41 24.32 -10.53 2.00
CA SER A 41 25.17 -10.03 3.07
C SER A 41 24.36 -9.86 4.36
N GLU A 42 25.03 -9.69 5.49
CA GLU A 42 24.42 -9.35 6.78
C GLU A 42 23.62 -8.02 6.71
N GLU A 43 24.16 -7.06 5.96
CA GLU A 43 23.51 -5.78 5.72
C GLU A 43 22.20 -5.97 4.96
N ARG A 44 22.21 -6.77 3.88
CA ARG A 44 21.00 -7.11 3.13
C ARG A 44 19.93 -7.74 4.03
N LEU A 45 20.29 -8.71 4.87
CA LEU A 45 19.35 -9.35 5.79
C LEU A 45 18.75 -8.34 6.77
N THR A 46 19.53 -7.39 7.25
CA THR A 46 19.05 -6.33 8.14
C THR A 46 18.02 -5.44 7.43
N ILE A 47 18.33 -4.99 6.21
CA ILE A 47 17.45 -4.15 5.40
C ILE A 47 16.19 -4.91 4.99
N GLU A 48 16.29 -6.20 4.63
CA GLU A 48 15.14 -7.06 4.32
C GLU A 48 14.19 -7.19 5.52
N ASN A 49 14.73 -7.38 6.73
CA ASN A 49 13.90 -7.44 7.93
C ASN A 49 13.18 -6.12 8.22
N ILE A 50 13.83 -4.99 7.99
CA ILE A 50 13.20 -3.66 8.08
C ILE A 50 12.10 -3.53 7.01
N HIS A 51 12.38 -3.91 5.76
CA HIS A 51 11.41 -3.88 4.67
C HIS A 51 10.17 -4.72 5.00
N VAL A 52 10.35 -5.92 5.52
CA VAL A 52 9.25 -6.81 5.95
C VAL A 52 8.44 -6.18 7.07
N ALA A 53 9.09 -5.69 8.14
CA ALA A 53 8.39 -5.07 9.27
C ALA A 53 7.56 -3.84 8.85
N VAL A 54 8.12 -2.99 7.99
CA VAL A 54 7.39 -1.85 7.41
C VAL A 54 6.26 -2.34 6.50
N GLY A 55 6.47 -3.39 5.71
CA GLY A 55 5.43 -4.02 4.86
C GLY A 55 4.24 -4.52 5.68
N ILE A 56 4.48 -5.20 6.81
CA ILE A 56 3.43 -5.62 7.76
C ILE A 56 2.70 -4.41 8.36
N SER A 57 3.43 -3.33 8.67
CA SER A 57 2.82 -2.08 9.15
C SER A 57 1.90 -1.46 8.10
N ILE A 58 2.30 -1.46 6.82
CA ILE A 58 1.46 -1.00 5.69
C ILE A 58 0.21 -1.87 5.54
N PHE A 59 0.33 -3.18 5.70
CA PHE A 59 -0.81 -4.10 5.66
C PHE A 59 -1.85 -3.70 6.71
N TYR A 60 -1.46 -3.58 7.98
CA TYR A 60 -2.38 -3.18 9.05
C TYR A 60 -2.96 -1.78 8.84
N LEU A 61 -2.12 -0.82 8.44
CA LEU A 61 -2.55 0.55 8.15
C LEU A 61 -3.60 0.58 7.03
N THR A 62 -3.43 -0.24 5.99
CA THR A 62 -4.37 -0.35 4.87
C THR A 62 -5.70 -0.95 5.32
N ILE A 63 -5.68 -2.00 6.14
CA ILE A 63 -6.90 -2.60 6.71
C ILE A 63 -7.64 -1.58 7.59
N LEU A 64 -6.93 -0.90 8.50
CA LEU A 64 -7.53 0.13 9.36
C LEU A 64 -8.15 1.27 8.53
N ARG A 65 -7.48 1.69 7.45
CA ARG A 65 -7.99 2.71 6.52
C ARG A 65 -9.24 2.25 5.79
N LEU A 66 -9.30 0.99 5.34
CA LEU A 66 -10.48 0.41 4.71
C LEU A 66 -11.65 0.35 5.70
N ILE A 67 -11.41 -0.15 6.92
CA ILE A 67 -12.42 -0.18 7.99
C ILE A 67 -12.93 1.25 8.26
N TYR A 68 -12.02 2.21 8.46
CA TYR A 68 -12.41 3.59 8.71
C TYR A 68 -13.27 4.17 7.57
N LYS A 69 -12.91 3.87 6.31
CA LYS A 69 -13.64 4.32 5.12
C LYS A 69 -15.05 3.74 5.03
N THR A 70 -15.29 2.49 5.48
CA THR A 70 -16.64 1.88 5.46
C THR A 70 -17.58 2.50 6.47
N PHE A 71 -17.05 3.00 7.60
CA PHE A 71 -17.86 3.59 8.68
C PHE A 71 -17.97 5.13 8.62
N ASN A 72 -17.33 5.78 7.64
CA ASN A 72 -17.34 7.23 7.51
C ASN A 72 -17.77 7.67 6.11
N PRO A 73 -18.58 8.75 5.99
CA PRO A 73 -19.02 9.23 4.69
C PRO A 73 -17.82 9.67 3.84
N THR A 74 -17.95 9.47 2.53
CA THR A 74 -17.02 10.03 1.55
C THR A 74 -17.58 11.37 1.09
N PRO A 75 -16.82 12.47 1.14
CA PRO A 75 -17.28 13.76 0.64
C PRO A 75 -17.72 13.68 -0.82
N ASN A 76 -18.82 14.38 -1.14
CA ASN A 76 -19.34 14.43 -2.50
C ASN A 76 -18.33 15.13 -3.41
N LEU A 77 -18.04 14.53 -4.54
CA LEU A 77 -17.24 15.16 -5.58
C LEU A 77 -18.02 16.33 -6.20
N ASN A 78 -17.33 17.45 -6.45
CA ASN A 78 -17.91 18.61 -7.06
C ASN A 78 -18.59 18.25 -8.40
N ASN A 79 -19.80 18.77 -8.65
CA ASN A 79 -20.60 18.46 -9.85
C ASN A 79 -19.96 18.94 -11.15
N SER A 80 -18.91 19.78 -11.09
CA SER A 80 -18.15 20.25 -12.24
C SER A 80 -17.24 19.21 -12.89
N ILE A 81 -17.04 18.03 -12.24
CA ILE A 81 -16.17 16.99 -12.76
C ILE A 81 -16.95 16.10 -13.72
N PHE A 82 -16.39 15.89 -14.93
CA PHE A 82 -16.98 15.00 -15.95
C PHE A 82 -17.16 13.57 -15.39
N THR A 83 -18.31 12.96 -15.69
CA THR A 83 -18.70 11.65 -15.13
C THR A 83 -17.67 10.57 -15.38
N GLY A 84 -17.06 10.51 -16.57
CA GLY A 84 -16.01 9.54 -16.89
C GLY A 84 -14.76 9.69 -16.02
N GLN A 85 -14.32 10.93 -15.78
CA GLN A 85 -13.17 11.20 -14.90
C GLN A 85 -13.45 10.76 -13.46
N ARG A 86 -14.67 10.93 -12.98
CA ARG A 86 -15.10 10.49 -11.65
C ARG A 86 -15.06 8.97 -11.51
N ILE A 87 -15.47 8.23 -12.55
CA ILE A 87 -15.41 6.75 -12.57
C ILE A 87 -13.96 6.28 -12.55
N ILE A 88 -13.12 6.84 -13.41
CA ILE A 88 -11.69 6.50 -13.49
C ILE A 88 -11.00 6.75 -12.14
N ALA A 89 -11.25 7.89 -11.50
CA ALA A 89 -10.69 8.20 -10.18
C ALA A 89 -11.11 7.19 -9.11
N LYS A 90 -12.40 6.78 -9.10
CA LYS A 90 -12.90 5.76 -8.16
C LYS A 90 -12.25 4.39 -8.41
N LEU A 91 -12.17 3.96 -9.67
CA LEU A 91 -11.54 2.69 -10.04
C LEU A 91 -10.06 2.69 -9.67
N ASN A 92 -9.33 3.76 -9.96
CA ASN A 92 -7.92 3.89 -9.59
C ASN A 92 -7.70 3.74 -8.07
N HIS A 93 -8.54 4.36 -7.25
CA HIS A 93 -8.47 4.17 -5.81
C HIS A 93 -8.75 2.73 -5.36
N VAL A 94 -9.70 2.04 -6.00
CA VAL A 94 -9.97 0.62 -5.71
C VAL A 94 -8.77 -0.24 -6.08
N PHE A 95 -8.20 -0.04 -7.27
CA PHE A 95 -7.01 -0.76 -7.72
C PHE A 95 -5.78 -0.49 -6.84
N LEU A 96 -5.62 0.72 -6.32
CA LEU A 96 -4.55 1.02 -5.36
C LEU A 96 -4.67 0.19 -4.07
N TYR A 97 -5.87 0.10 -3.48
CA TYR A 97 -6.06 -0.74 -2.30
C TYR A 97 -5.78 -2.22 -2.59
N ILE A 98 -6.28 -2.74 -3.73
CA ILE A 98 -6.04 -4.11 -4.16
C ILE A 98 -4.54 -4.35 -4.34
N SER A 99 -3.84 -3.45 -5.04
CA SER A 99 -2.40 -3.57 -5.28
C SER A 99 -1.60 -3.57 -3.97
N ILE A 100 -1.87 -2.65 -3.04
CA ILE A 100 -1.16 -2.60 -1.76
C ILE A 100 -1.38 -3.89 -0.96
N LEU A 101 -2.61 -4.40 -0.88
CA LEU A 101 -2.89 -5.66 -0.19
C LEU A 101 -2.22 -6.84 -0.89
N MET A 102 -2.27 -6.91 -2.21
CA MET A 102 -1.61 -7.95 -2.99
C MET A 102 -0.10 -7.96 -2.77
N ILE A 103 0.55 -6.79 -2.80
CA ILE A 103 1.99 -6.65 -2.57
C ILE A 103 2.35 -7.08 -1.15
N THR A 104 1.64 -6.61 -0.14
CA THR A 104 1.96 -6.93 1.25
C THR A 104 1.73 -8.41 1.58
N ILE A 105 0.65 -8.99 1.08
CA ILE A 105 0.34 -10.42 1.26
C ILE A 105 1.35 -11.30 0.49
N SER A 106 1.66 -10.98 -0.77
CA SER A 106 2.61 -11.77 -1.55
C SER A 106 4.03 -11.71 -0.98
N GLY A 107 4.48 -10.54 -0.49
CA GLY A 107 5.77 -10.43 0.20
C GLY A 107 5.84 -11.26 1.49
N ALA A 108 4.76 -11.27 2.28
CA ALA A 108 4.64 -12.09 3.47
C ALA A 108 4.66 -13.59 3.13
N LEU A 109 3.90 -14.01 2.11
CA LEU A 109 3.86 -15.41 1.65
C LEU A 109 5.18 -15.86 1.04
N LYS A 110 5.89 -14.99 0.29
CA LYS A 110 7.25 -15.27 -0.20
C LYS A 110 8.17 -15.63 0.95
N LYS A 111 8.18 -14.84 2.02
CA LYS A 111 9.03 -15.08 3.19
C LYS A 111 8.68 -16.39 3.88
N LEU A 112 7.39 -16.64 4.11
CA LEU A 112 6.90 -17.86 4.75
C LEU A 112 7.24 -19.13 3.95
N TYR A 113 6.97 -19.14 2.64
CA TYR A 113 7.28 -20.30 1.78
C TYR A 113 8.78 -20.48 1.53
N ASN A 114 9.59 -19.48 1.84
CA ASN A 114 11.04 -19.60 1.86
C ASN A 114 11.58 -20.30 3.13
N GLY A 115 10.67 -20.73 4.03
CA GLY A 115 11.01 -21.38 5.29
C GLY A 115 11.45 -20.42 6.39
N GLU A 116 11.15 -19.13 6.24
CA GLU A 116 11.50 -18.10 7.22
C GLU A 116 10.30 -17.76 8.11
N GLU A 117 10.57 -17.56 9.39
CA GLU A 117 9.57 -17.07 10.35
C GLU A 117 9.13 -15.64 9.99
N LEU A 118 7.83 -15.39 10.01
CA LEU A 118 7.22 -14.08 9.79
C LEU A 118 6.65 -13.53 11.09
N ASN A 119 7.24 -12.45 11.58
CA ASN A 119 6.74 -11.72 12.75
C ASN A 119 5.62 -10.76 12.33
N MET A 120 4.41 -11.01 12.82
CA MET A 120 3.20 -10.19 12.59
C MET A 120 2.93 -9.18 13.73
N PHE A 121 3.96 -8.85 14.54
CA PHE A 121 3.94 -8.03 15.76
C PHE A 121 3.23 -8.67 16.96
N PHE A 122 2.08 -9.31 16.75
CA PHE A 122 1.25 -9.91 17.81
C PHE A 122 1.45 -11.42 17.93
N PHE A 123 1.92 -12.05 16.87
CA PHE A 123 2.19 -13.49 16.76
C PHE A 123 3.18 -13.73 15.63
N ASN A 124 3.84 -14.86 15.69
CA ASN A 124 4.72 -15.33 14.63
C ASN A 124 4.02 -16.42 13.82
N LEU A 125 4.30 -16.43 12.53
CA LEU A 125 3.81 -17.42 11.58
C LEU A 125 5.00 -18.21 11.03
N GLU A 126 4.84 -19.52 11.00
CA GLU A 126 5.71 -20.47 10.32
C GLU A 126 4.87 -21.45 9.54
N ILE A 127 5.30 -21.81 8.35
CA ILE A 127 4.66 -22.82 7.51
C ILE A 127 5.74 -23.72 6.93
N GLN A 128 5.33 -24.85 6.38
CA GLN A 128 6.23 -25.73 5.65
C GLN A 128 6.76 -25.01 4.40
N ASP A 129 8.06 -25.05 4.18
CA ASP A 129 8.71 -24.44 3.04
C ASP A 129 8.24 -25.04 1.71
N ASN A 130 8.15 -24.17 0.70
CA ASN A 130 7.86 -24.53 -0.68
C ASN A 130 8.46 -23.48 -1.61
N PHE A 131 9.68 -23.72 -2.06
CA PHE A 131 10.43 -22.76 -2.85
C PHE A 131 9.75 -22.39 -4.19
N ASN A 132 8.99 -23.31 -4.81
CA ASN A 132 8.23 -23.00 -6.02
C ASN A 132 7.13 -21.96 -5.76
N LEU A 133 6.44 -22.08 -4.61
CA LEU A 133 5.45 -21.07 -4.21
C LEU A 133 6.12 -19.76 -3.79
N ALA A 134 7.27 -19.83 -3.12
CA ALA A 134 8.04 -18.62 -2.77
C ALA A 134 8.41 -17.81 -4.02
N GLU A 135 8.84 -18.47 -5.10
CA GLU A 135 9.17 -17.84 -6.38
C GLU A 135 7.93 -17.18 -7.02
N ILE A 136 6.80 -17.91 -7.08
CA ILE A 136 5.54 -17.35 -7.60
C ILE A 136 5.12 -16.10 -6.83
N PHE A 137 5.18 -16.13 -5.50
CA PHE A 137 4.81 -14.98 -4.68
C PHE A 137 5.82 -13.83 -4.78
N TYR A 138 7.09 -14.12 -5.03
CA TYR A 138 8.09 -13.11 -5.36
C TYR A 138 7.74 -12.38 -6.66
N GLU A 139 7.41 -13.10 -7.73
CA GLU A 139 7.01 -12.52 -9.01
C GLU A 139 5.74 -11.66 -8.87
N ILE A 140 4.74 -12.16 -8.13
CA ILE A 140 3.52 -11.38 -7.84
C ILE A 140 3.85 -10.10 -7.07
N HIS A 141 4.77 -10.16 -6.11
CA HIS A 141 5.22 -9.00 -5.33
C HIS A 141 5.89 -7.95 -6.22
N ILE A 142 6.78 -8.36 -7.09
CA ILE A 142 7.49 -7.47 -8.03
C ILE A 142 6.52 -6.85 -9.03
N LEU A 143 5.67 -7.66 -9.68
CA LEU A 143 4.66 -7.18 -10.63
C LEU A 143 3.68 -6.21 -9.97
N GLY A 144 3.27 -6.51 -8.73
CA GLY A 144 2.41 -5.65 -7.92
C GLY A 144 3.04 -4.28 -7.69
N ASN A 145 4.35 -4.22 -7.38
CA ASN A 145 5.06 -2.95 -7.20
C ASN A 145 5.09 -2.11 -8.47
N TYR A 146 5.39 -2.68 -9.64
CA TYR A 146 5.31 -1.94 -10.90
C TYR A 146 3.89 -1.43 -11.17
N THR A 147 2.88 -2.26 -10.92
CA THR A 147 1.47 -1.87 -11.05
C THR A 147 1.13 -0.70 -10.12
N LEU A 148 1.60 -0.73 -8.86
CA LEU A 148 1.41 0.36 -7.91
C LEU A 148 2.03 1.67 -8.39
N ILE A 149 3.26 1.64 -8.92
CA ILE A 149 3.93 2.83 -9.47
C ILE A 149 3.12 3.43 -10.62
N VAL A 150 2.62 2.61 -11.54
CA VAL A 150 1.77 3.07 -12.65
C VAL A 150 0.47 3.71 -12.14
N LEU A 151 -0.21 3.07 -11.16
CA LEU A 151 -1.44 3.61 -10.59
C LEU A 151 -1.22 4.93 -9.85
N LEU A 152 -0.09 5.08 -9.13
CA LEU A 152 0.28 6.33 -8.49
C LEU A 152 0.57 7.43 -9.51
N SER A 153 1.24 7.11 -10.62
CA SER A 153 1.49 8.04 -11.71
C SER A 153 0.19 8.52 -12.36
N LEU A 154 -0.81 7.65 -12.52
CA LEU A 154 -2.11 7.99 -13.07
C LEU A 154 -2.88 9.00 -12.19
N ILE A 155 -2.73 8.96 -10.87
CA ILE A 155 -3.33 9.98 -9.98
C ILE A 155 -2.74 11.36 -10.29
N HIS A 156 -1.43 11.47 -10.39
CA HIS A 156 -0.75 12.73 -10.65
C HIS A 156 -1.10 13.32 -12.03
N ILE A 157 -1.37 12.48 -13.01
CA ILE A 157 -1.77 12.89 -14.36
C ILE A 157 -3.24 13.31 -14.40
N SER A 158 -4.11 12.60 -13.66
CA SER A 158 -5.57 12.82 -13.71
C SER A 158 -6.09 13.92 -12.78
N GLU A 159 -5.29 14.41 -11.83
CA GLU A 159 -5.65 15.48 -10.88
C GLU A 159 -4.82 16.80 -11.00
N PRO A 160 -4.35 17.24 -12.18
CA PRO A 160 -3.50 18.42 -12.27
C PRO A 160 -4.22 19.75 -11.96
N THR A 161 -5.53 19.77 -11.73
CA THR A 161 -6.34 20.97 -11.67
C THR A 161 -7.13 21.16 -10.37
N ARG A 162 -6.91 20.34 -9.34
CA ARG A 162 -7.46 20.66 -8.03
C ARG A 162 -6.58 21.70 -7.34
N PRO A 163 -7.04 22.97 -7.17
CA PRO A 163 -6.36 23.86 -6.24
C PRO A 163 -6.30 23.16 -4.89
N LEU A 164 -5.10 23.06 -4.32
CA LEU A 164 -4.87 22.61 -2.96
C LEU A 164 -5.59 23.59 -2.02
N HIS A 165 -6.87 23.38 -1.78
CA HIS A 165 -7.53 23.97 -0.65
C HIS A 165 -7.04 23.22 0.60
N ILE A 166 -5.83 23.66 1.02
CA ILE A 166 -5.24 23.34 2.30
C ILE A 166 -6.04 24.04 3.40
#